data_a651a66afafbf7e8b82be60e495e232c
#
_entry.id   a651a66afafbf7e8b82be60e495e232c
#
_cell.length_a   1.000
_cell.length_b   1.000
_cell.length_c   1.000
_cell.angle_alpha   90.00
_cell.angle_beta   90.00
_cell.angle_gamma   90.00
#
_symmetry.space_group_name_H-M   'P 1'
#
loop_
_entity.id
_entity.type
_entity.pdbx_description
1 polymer ?
#
loop_
_entity_poly.entity_id
_entity_poly.type
_entity_poly.pdbx_seq_one_letter_code
_entity_poly.pdbx_strand_id
1 'polypeptide(L)'
;MRKLTIIVVLLAGLICAARAQESRTHADFRGEGVRFKQSCEDFALRKIPGCAGLLFTDHPLHIAVGSIAPQNGFGAGAAYVGHWTPNELWRTSWDADAIASDNGSWRAGFYYKAIHTPIEKIHVITTTSGTPAHSNLSVHPYAVYNLYAQSISLDQLFFYGQGPNSLKANASVFGMTQTVAGGNALVPVLHGLNASLLGEINGRFVDVRGNHHESSPPIEQIFTEATAPGLTTQPTFVQLGEGARLEPALFNDHLQLDYLAQFQQFVAASDSHYSFRRFNADLEHTIPLYRNSGSYGPKPINGPDECAASLGATKCAAIQRNREGSIELRLHITESIASAGSVVPFYFQPTLGGSDIDGNSWLPSYNDYRFRAPNVLLLREGFEHSIWGPIGFTFSADQGKVVLTRGDVGFDNLAHSFSAGLTVRAGGLPALILGFAWGGSEGTHTISTVSNTLLGGSSRPALF
;
A
#
# COMPACT_ATOMS: atom_id res chain seq x y z
N MET A 1 2.59 -33.45 31.88
CA MET A 1 1.79 -34.32 31.00
C MET A 1 0.28 -34.01 31.01
N ARG A 2 -0.42 -33.82 32.13
CA ARG A 2 -1.88 -33.53 32.17
C ARG A 2 -2.33 -32.27 31.41
N LYS A 3 -1.56 -31.19 31.34
CA LYS A 3 -1.92 -29.96 30.62
C LYS A 3 -1.85 -30.10 29.09
N LEU A 4 -0.94 -30.95 28.59
CA LEU A 4 -0.82 -31.22 27.14
C LEU A 4 -2.01 -32.04 26.63
N THR A 5 -2.49 -32.99 27.45
CA THR A 5 -3.64 -33.84 27.10
C THR A 5 -4.94 -33.04 26.98
N ILE A 6 -5.14 -32.00 27.83
CA ILE A 6 -6.34 -31.15 27.76
C ILE A 6 -6.33 -30.29 26.51
N ILE A 7 -5.18 -29.78 26.08
CA ILE A 7 -5.07 -28.98 24.84
C ILE A 7 -5.34 -29.84 23.60
N VAL A 8 -4.83 -31.07 23.57
CA VAL A 8 -5.07 -32.01 22.47
C VAL A 8 -6.54 -32.44 22.41
N VAL A 9 -7.21 -32.64 23.55
CA VAL A 9 -8.64 -33.01 23.61
C VAL A 9 -9.53 -31.81 23.19
N LEU A 10 -9.16 -30.57 23.56
CA LEU A 10 -9.89 -29.38 23.14
C LEU A 10 -9.69 -29.11 21.62
N LEU A 11 -8.50 -29.32 21.08
CA LEU A 11 -8.24 -29.24 19.64
C LEU A 11 -8.97 -30.34 18.87
N ALA A 12 -8.99 -31.56 19.37
CA ALA A 12 -9.73 -32.66 18.75
C ALA A 12 -11.26 -32.45 18.81
N GLY A 13 -11.78 -31.85 19.89
CA GLY A 13 -13.19 -31.49 20.03
C GLY A 13 -13.62 -30.39 19.07
N LEU A 14 -12.78 -29.41 18.80
CA LEU A 14 -13.00 -28.36 17.80
C LEU A 14 -13.02 -28.93 16.36
N ILE A 15 -12.18 -29.93 16.08
CA ILE A 15 -12.15 -30.60 14.76
C ILE A 15 -13.39 -31.49 14.52
N CYS A 16 -13.94 -32.10 15.57
CA CYS A 16 -15.16 -32.92 15.44
C CYS A 16 -16.44 -32.10 15.26
N ALA A 17 -16.55 -30.90 15.88
CA ALA A 17 -17.70 -30.02 15.70
C ALA A 17 -17.78 -29.39 14.29
N ALA A 18 -16.64 -29.32 13.57
CA ALA A 18 -16.56 -28.77 12.21
C ALA A 18 -17.03 -29.72 11.09
N ARG A 19 -17.38 -30.99 11.41
CA ARG A 19 -17.73 -31.98 10.38
C ARG A 19 -19.20 -32.03 9.97
N ALA A 20 -20.08 -31.31 10.63
CA ALA A 20 -21.54 -31.40 10.36
C ALA A 20 -22.07 -30.29 9.43
N GLN A 21 -21.29 -29.26 9.16
CA GLN A 21 -21.67 -28.17 8.26
C GLN A 21 -20.51 -27.90 7.29
N GLU A 22 -20.81 -27.90 5.98
CA GLU A 22 -19.83 -27.52 4.98
C GLU A 22 -19.21 -26.18 5.39
N SER A 23 -17.88 -26.12 5.53
CA SER A 23 -17.23 -24.88 5.90
C SER A 23 -17.52 -23.81 4.83
N ARG A 24 -17.73 -22.58 5.23
CA ARG A 24 -18.02 -21.46 4.33
C ARG A 24 -16.96 -21.35 3.23
N THR A 25 -15.70 -21.52 3.60
CA THR A 25 -14.58 -21.57 2.65
C THR A 25 -14.72 -22.68 1.61
N HIS A 26 -15.16 -23.88 1.99
CA HIS A 26 -15.36 -24.98 1.06
C HIS A 26 -16.53 -24.71 0.10
N ALA A 27 -17.60 -24.09 0.60
CA ALA A 27 -18.73 -23.66 -0.22
C ALA A 27 -18.33 -22.56 -1.21
N ASP A 28 -17.50 -21.60 -0.77
CA ASP A 28 -16.95 -20.53 -1.61
C ASP A 28 -16.05 -21.13 -2.72
N PHE A 29 -15.11 -22.01 -2.40
CA PHE A 29 -14.27 -22.69 -3.39
C PHE A 29 -15.08 -23.48 -4.41
N ARG A 30 -16.12 -24.18 -3.96
CA ARG A 30 -17.00 -24.89 -4.87
C ARG A 30 -17.79 -23.96 -5.77
N GLY A 31 -18.30 -22.85 -5.19
CA GLY A 31 -18.98 -21.80 -5.94
C GLY A 31 -18.08 -21.17 -7.01
N GLU A 32 -16.84 -20.88 -6.67
CA GLU A 32 -15.83 -20.36 -7.61
C GLU A 32 -15.50 -21.37 -8.70
N GLY A 33 -15.35 -22.66 -8.36
CA GLY A 33 -15.13 -23.70 -9.36
C GLY A 33 -16.27 -23.79 -10.38
N VAL A 34 -17.52 -23.64 -9.95
CA VAL A 34 -18.69 -23.60 -10.83
C VAL A 34 -18.67 -22.34 -11.72
N ARG A 35 -18.38 -21.17 -11.16
CA ARG A 35 -18.29 -19.89 -11.92
C ARG A 35 -17.17 -19.94 -12.96
N PHE A 36 -16.00 -20.44 -12.55
CA PHE A 36 -14.86 -20.61 -13.45
C PHE A 36 -15.22 -21.53 -14.62
N LYS A 37 -15.82 -22.67 -14.32
CA LYS A 37 -16.29 -23.61 -15.35
C LYS A 37 -17.26 -22.94 -16.32
N GLN A 38 -18.29 -22.26 -15.82
CA GLN A 38 -19.29 -21.58 -16.65
C GLN A 38 -18.73 -20.47 -17.53
N SER A 39 -17.73 -19.73 -17.02
CA SER A 39 -17.17 -18.56 -17.71
C SER A 39 -16.01 -18.91 -18.65
N CYS A 40 -15.26 -19.99 -18.38
CA CYS A 40 -14.02 -20.32 -19.07
C CYS A 40 -14.06 -21.66 -19.84
N GLU A 41 -15.10 -22.49 -19.72
CA GLU A 41 -15.14 -23.89 -20.25
C GLU A 41 -14.99 -24.00 -21.78
N ASP A 42 -15.43 -23.01 -22.55
CA ASP A 42 -15.43 -23.12 -24.01
C ASP A 42 -14.34 -22.34 -24.73
N PHE A 43 -13.45 -21.62 -24.05
CA PHE A 43 -12.39 -20.77 -24.60
C PHE A 43 -12.75 -20.01 -25.92
N ALA A 44 -14.05 -19.79 -26.16
CA ALA A 44 -14.49 -19.03 -27.31
C ALA A 44 -14.03 -17.58 -27.18
N LEU A 45 -13.47 -17.01 -28.23
CA LEU A 45 -12.95 -15.63 -28.26
C LEU A 45 -13.93 -14.61 -27.65
N ARG A 46 -15.24 -14.85 -27.79
CA ARG A 46 -16.30 -14.02 -27.24
C ARG A 46 -16.42 -14.11 -25.70
N LYS A 47 -15.93 -15.16 -25.09
CA LYS A 47 -15.96 -15.39 -23.63
C LYS A 47 -14.65 -14.99 -22.93
N ILE A 48 -13.57 -14.75 -23.68
CA ILE A 48 -12.27 -14.34 -23.13
C ILE A 48 -12.39 -13.14 -22.19
N PRO A 49 -13.11 -12.04 -22.50
CA PRO A 49 -13.23 -10.92 -21.59
C PRO A 49 -13.93 -11.28 -20.27
N GLY A 50 -14.93 -12.16 -20.30
CA GLY A 50 -15.64 -12.61 -19.10
C GLY A 50 -14.77 -13.54 -18.23
N CYS A 51 -14.03 -14.47 -18.87
CA CYS A 51 -13.09 -15.34 -18.19
C CYS A 51 -11.91 -14.53 -17.58
N ALA A 52 -11.33 -13.60 -18.35
CA ALA A 52 -10.29 -12.69 -17.86
C ALA A 52 -10.83 -11.82 -16.71
N GLY A 53 -12.03 -11.26 -16.86
CA GLY A 53 -12.68 -10.51 -15.80
C GLY A 53 -12.83 -11.32 -14.51
N LEU A 54 -13.22 -12.59 -14.60
CA LEU A 54 -13.33 -13.46 -13.44
C LEU A 54 -11.97 -13.72 -12.77
N LEU A 55 -10.92 -13.95 -13.55
CA LEU A 55 -9.59 -14.28 -13.04
C LEU A 55 -8.85 -13.07 -12.42
N PHE A 56 -9.16 -11.85 -12.87
CA PHE A 56 -8.45 -10.64 -12.47
C PHE A 56 -9.30 -9.65 -11.63
N THR A 57 -10.53 -9.99 -11.28
CA THR A 57 -11.40 -9.16 -10.46
C THR A 57 -11.52 -9.71 -9.04
N ASP A 58 -12.28 -9.01 -8.21
CA ASP A 58 -12.49 -9.23 -6.77
C ASP A 58 -13.34 -10.47 -6.46
N HIS A 59 -12.94 -11.60 -7.02
CA HIS A 59 -13.49 -12.91 -6.67
C HIS A 59 -12.66 -13.55 -5.56
N PRO A 60 -13.24 -14.45 -4.73
CA PRO A 60 -12.53 -15.12 -3.66
C PRO A 60 -11.20 -15.71 -4.08
N LEU A 61 -11.15 -16.46 -5.18
CA LEU A 61 -9.91 -16.99 -5.74
C LEU A 61 -9.61 -16.30 -7.06
N HIS A 62 -8.48 -15.61 -7.15
CA HIS A 62 -8.07 -14.91 -8.36
C HIS A 62 -6.57 -14.99 -8.60
N ILE A 63 -6.16 -14.68 -9.83
CA ILE A 63 -4.75 -14.56 -10.18
C ILE A 63 -4.24 -13.22 -9.65
N ALA A 64 -3.20 -13.29 -8.82
CA ALA A 64 -2.48 -12.11 -8.37
C ALA A 64 -1.31 -11.84 -9.31
N VAL A 65 -1.26 -10.64 -9.86
CA VAL A 65 -0.15 -10.17 -10.70
C VAL A 65 0.26 -8.76 -10.28
N GLY A 66 1.53 -8.42 -10.43
CA GLY A 66 2.02 -7.09 -10.13
C GLY A 66 3.52 -7.06 -9.87
N SER A 67 4.07 -5.87 -9.69
CA SER A 67 5.45 -5.72 -9.24
C SER A 67 5.59 -6.20 -7.79
N ILE A 68 6.62 -6.96 -7.47
CA ILE A 68 6.92 -7.35 -6.09
C ILE A 68 7.58 -6.18 -5.36
N ALA A 69 8.60 -5.61 -5.95
CA ALA A 69 9.29 -4.38 -5.57
C ALA A 69 10.05 -3.86 -6.79
N PRO A 70 10.51 -2.59 -6.80
CA PRO A 70 11.37 -2.08 -7.86
C PRO A 70 12.58 -2.98 -8.08
N GLN A 71 12.94 -3.20 -9.34
CA GLN A 71 14.05 -4.09 -9.80
C GLN A 71 13.83 -5.58 -9.52
N ASN A 72 12.74 -5.99 -8.89
CA ASN A 72 12.47 -7.38 -8.52
C ASN A 72 11.44 -8.08 -9.42
N GLY A 73 11.25 -7.54 -10.61
CA GLY A 73 10.47 -8.14 -11.68
C GLY A 73 8.96 -8.04 -11.47
N PHE A 74 8.25 -8.56 -12.46
CA PHE A 74 6.80 -8.68 -12.44
C PHE A 74 6.43 -10.07 -11.93
N GLY A 75 5.72 -10.10 -10.79
CA GLY A 75 5.31 -11.34 -10.16
C GLY A 75 3.93 -11.80 -10.62
N ALA A 76 3.75 -13.10 -10.64
CA ALA A 76 2.47 -13.76 -10.84
C ALA A 76 2.24 -14.84 -9.78
N GLY A 77 0.99 -15.09 -9.46
CA GLY A 77 0.64 -16.07 -8.44
C GLY A 77 -0.86 -16.14 -8.23
N ALA A 78 -1.27 -16.47 -7.02
CA ALA A 78 -2.67 -16.59 -6.64
C ALA A 78 -2.97 -15.81 -5.37
N ALA A 79 -4.19 -15.34 -5.26
CA ALA A 79 -4.74 -14.74 -4.05
C ALA A 79 -6.13 -15.30 -3.76
N TYR A 80 -6.47 -15.35 -2.47
CA TYR A 80 -7.78 -15.70 -1.97
C TYR A 80 -8.28 -14.61 -1.04
N VAL A 81 -9.46 -14.06 -1.34
CA VAL A 81 -10.11 -13.01 -0.54
C VAL A 81 -11.43 -13.54 0.01
N GLY A 82 -11.60 -13.45 1.31
CA GLY A 82 -12.84 -13.78 1.99
C GLY A 82 -13.42 -12.57 2.72
N HIS A 83 -14.75 -12.45 2.70
CA HIS A 83 -15.49 -11.43 3.41
C HIS A 83 -16.48 -12.06 4.37
N TRP A 84 -16.58 -11.50 5.56
CA TRP A 84 -17.55 -11.95 6.53
C TRP A 84 -18.09 -10.78 7.33
N THR A 85 -19.40 -10.73 7.47
CA THR A 85 -20.13 -9.73 8.27
C THR A 85 -20.82 -10.47 9.41
N PRO A 86 -20.14 -10.63 10.56
CA PRO A 86 -20.68 -11.40 11.68
C PRO A 86 -21.97 -10.79 12.27
N ASN A 87 -22.07 -9.46 12.20
CA ASN A 87 -23.25 -8.70 12.62
C ASN A 87 -23.23 -7.33 11.92
N GLU A 88 -24.19 -6.46 12.25
CA GLU A 88 -24.34 -5.14 11.63
C GLU A 88 -23.20 -4.16 12.00
N LEU A 89 -22.47 -4.42 13.10
CA LEU A 89 -21.41 -3.54 13.61
C LEU A 89 -20.03 -3.89 13.07
N TRP A 90 -19.82 -5.12 12.55
CA TRP A 90 -18.52 -5.57 12.14
C TRP A 90 -18.50 -6.06 10.70
N ARG A 91 -17.53 -5.59 9.96
CA ARG A 91 -17.19 -6.10 8.63
C ARG A 91 -15.76 -6.61 8.68
N THR A 92 -15.56 -7.85 8.30
CA THR A 92 -14.24 -8.46 8.28
C THR A 92 -13.90 -8.94 6.89
N SER A 93 -12.64 -8.82 6.53
CA SER A 93 -12.07 -9.41 5.34
C SER A 93 -10.75 -10.08 5.69
N TRP A 94 -10.42 -11.09 4.96
CA TRP A 94 -9.13 -11.75 5.02
C TRP A 94 -8.61 -11.92 3.60
N ASP A 95 -7.33 -11.85 3.45
CA ASP A 95 -6.65 -12.01 2.18
C ASP A 95 -5.42 -12.91 2.41
N ALA A 96 -5.19 -13.85 1.51
CA ALA A 96 -3.98 -14.66 1.48
C ALA A 96 -3.45 -14.64 0.06
N ASP A 97 -2.23 -14.16 -0.13
CA ASP A 97 -1.58 -14.11 -1.44
C ASP A 97 -0.22 -14.81 -1.45
N ALA A 98 0.14 -15.32 -2.61
CA ALA A 98 1.48 -15.80 -2.91
C ALA A 98 1.80 -15.50 -4.36
N ILE A 99 2.87 -14.73 -4.58
CA ILE A 99 3.36 -14.34 -5.91
C ILE A 99 4.87 -14.56 -6.01
N ALA A 100 5.34 -14.88 -7.19
CA ALA A 100 6.76 -15.01 -7.49
C ALA A 100 7.06 -14.39 -8.85
N SER A 101 8.27 -13.87 -9.01
CA SER A 101 8.79 -13.32 -10.27
C SER A 101 9.82 -14.23 -10.90
N ASP A 102 10.15 -13.96 -12.14
CA ASP A 102 11.14 -14.67 -12.95
C ASP A 102 12.58 -14.53 -12.44
N ASN A 103 12.88 -13.47 -11.69
CA ASN A 103 14.19 -13.25 -11.09
C ASN A 103 14.39 -13.93 -9.72
N GLY A 104 13.45 -14.75 -9.26
CA GLY A 104 13.52 -15.48 -8.01
C GLY A 104 12.95 -14.72 -6.80
N SER A 105 12.50 -13.48 -6.95
CA SER A 105 11.83 -12.74 -5.88
C SER A 105 10.42 -13.28 -5.66
N TRP A 106 9.96 -13.28 -4.41
CA TRP A 106 8.62 -13.77 -4.08
C TRP A 106 8.06 -13.04 -2.86
N ARG A 107 6.74 -13.08 -2.72
CA ARG A 107 6.01 -12.64 -1.54
C ARG A 107 4.87 -13.61 -1.25
N ALA A 108 4.69 -13.93 0.03
CA ALA A 108 3.52 -14.64 0.53
C ALA A 108 3.03 -13.98 1.80
N GLY A 109 1.72 -13.85 1.96
CA GLY A 109 1.15 -13.19 3.12
C GLY A 109 -0.26 -13.64 3.43
N PHE A 110 -0.64 -13.39 4.68
CA PHE A 110 -2.01 -13.45 5.18
C PHE A 110 -2.33 -12.15 5.89
N TYR A 111 -3.49 -11.58 5.56
CA TYR A 111 -3.92 -10.28 6.05
C TYR A 111 -5.37 -10.36 6.48
N TYR A 112 -5.65 -9.97 7.70
CA TYR A 112 -6.99 -9.89 8.25
C TYR A 112 -7.32 -8.44 8.59
N LYS A 113 -8.46 -7.95 8.15
CA LYS A 113 -8.96 -6.62 8.44
C LYS A 113 -10.34 -6.72 9.09
N ALA A 114 -10.53 -6.04 10.21
CA ALA A 114 -11.82 -5.86 10.83
C ALA A 114 -12.14 -4.36 10.90
N ILE A 115 -13.32 -3.99 10.44
CA ILE A 115 -13.84 -2.62 10.47
C ILE A 115 -15.04 -2.60 11.39
N HIS A 116 -14.99 -1.75 12.39
CA HIS A 116 -16.12 -1.50 13.28
C HIS A 116 -16.97 -0.35 12.72
N THR A 117 -18.15 -0.69 12.20
CA THR A 117 -19.09 0.26 11.60
C THR A 117 -20.32 0.38 12.52
N PRO A 118 -20.34 1.29 13.51
CA PRO A 118 -21.53 1.50 14.33
C PRO A 118 -22.69 1.96 13.42
N ILE A 119 -23.89 1.42 13.70
CA ILE A 119 -25.09 1.85 13.00
C ILE A 119 -25.38 3.27 13.43
N GLU A 120 -25.03 4.25 12.63
CA GLU A 120 -25.60 5.57 12.76
C GLU A 120 -27.06 5.48 12.33
N LYS A 121 -27.98 5.84 13.24
CA LYS A 121 -29.38 6.02 12.89
C LYS A 121 -29.43 7.13 11.84
N ILE A 122 -29.59 6.77 10.59
CA ILE A 122 -29.84 7.73 9.51
C ILE A 122 -31.17 8.38 9.84
N HIS A 123 -31.15 9.58 10.39
CA HIS A 123 -32.32 10.42 10.46
C HIS A 123 -32.63 10.88 9.04
N VAL A 124 -33.49 10.14 8.36
CA VAL A 124 -34.07 10.60 7.10
C VAL A 124 -34.98 11.79 7.45
N ILE A 125 -34.44 12.99 7.33
CA ILE A 125 -35.26 14.20 7.37
C ILE A 125 -35.99 14.25 6.02
N THR A 126 -37.20 13.74 6.00
CA THR A 126 -38.13 13.95 4.90
C THR A 126 -38.58 15.42 4.94
N THR A 127 -37.85 16.25 4.19
CA THR A 127 -38.35 17.61 3.90
C THR A 127 -39.44 17.50 2.84
N THR A 128 -40.64 17.90 3.18
CA THR A 128 -41.84 17.95 2.31
C THR A 128 -41.80 19.03 1.23
N SER A 129 -40.68 19.66 0.97
CA SER A 129 -40.53 20.63 -0.12
C SER A 129 -39.43 20.13 -1.10
N GLY A 130 -39.81 20.00 -2.35
CA GLY A 130 -39.08 19.35 -3.45
C GLY A 130 -37.78 20.00 -3.93
N THR A 131 -36.93 20.43 -3.04
CA THR A 131 -35.53 20.75 -3.31
C THR A 131 -34.69 19.55 -2.86
N PRO A 132 -33.84 18.97 -3.74
CA PRO A 132 -32.93 17.92 -3.33
C PRO A 132 -32.02 18.47 -2.23
N ALA A 133 -32.23 18.01 -0.99
CA ALA A 133 -31.28 18.26 0.06
C ALA A 133 -29.95 17.60 -0.36
N HIS A 134 -28.91 18.39 -0.56
CA HIS A 134 -27.56 17.87 -0.60
C HIS A 134 -27.30 17.26 0.78
N SER A 135 -27.46 15.96 0.88
CA SER A 135 -27.00 15.23 2.05
C SER A 135 -25.48 15.29 1.99
N ASN A 136 -24.89 16.17 2.79
CA ASN A 136 -23.49 16.07 3.15
C ASN A 136 -23.36 14.78 3.95
N LEU A 137 -23.14 13.67 3.25
CA LEU A 137 -22.67 12.45 3.86
C LEU A 137 -21.24 12.74 4.32
N SER A 138 -21.09 13.21 5.55
CA SER A 138 -19.80 13.23 6.18
C SER A 138 -19.38 11.77 6.35
N VAL A 139 -18.42 11.33 5.56
CA VAL A 139 -17.79 10.02 5.72
C VAL A 139 -16.96 10.11 7.00
N HIS A 140 -17.48 9.60 8.10
CA HIS A 140 -16.71 9.50 9.33
C HIS A 140 -15.77 8.30 9.24
N PRO A 141 -14.50 8.44 9.63
CA PRO A 141 -13.59 7.32 9.69
C PRO A 141 -14.10 6.28 10.69
N TYR A 142 -13.95 5.01 10.34
CA TYR A 142 -14.29 3.89 11.21
C TYR A 142 -13.04 3.32 11.86
N ALA A 143 -13.22 2.67 13.02
CA ALA A 143 -12.11 1.94 13.64
C ALA A 143 -11.74 0.73 12.76
N VAL A 144 -10.46 0.63 12.42
CA VAL A 144 -9.89 -0.43 11.59
C VAL A 144 -8.82 -1.17 12.38
N TYR A 145 -8.92 -2.49 12.38
CA TYR A 145 -7.95 -3.38 13.02
C TYR A 145 -7.39 -4.32 11.96
N ASN A 146 -6.08 -4.36 11.84
CA ASN A 146 -5.39 -5.23 10.89
C ASN A 146 -4.48 -6.20 11.65
N LEU A 147 -4.52 -7.48 11.25
CA LEU A 147 -3.54 -8.50 11.64
C LEU A 147 -2.91 -9.02 10.37
N TYR A 148 -1.61 -9.23 10.40
CA TYR A 148 -0.88 -9.67 9.21
C TYR A 148 0.31 -10.57 9.56
N ALA A 149 0.62 -11.45 8.65
CA ALA A 149 1.88 -12.17 8.58
C ALA A 149 2.32 -12.20 7.11
N GLN A 150 3.46 -11.63 6.80
CA GLN A 150 4.00 -11.53 5.45
C GLN A 150 5.46 -11.93 5.45
N SER A 151 5.85 -12.73 4.47
CA SER A 151 7.25 -12.95 4.12
C SER A 151 7.49 -12.51 2.68
N ILE A 152 8.52 -11.73 2.46
CA ILE A 152 8.95 -11.25 1.15
C ILE A 152 10.44 -11.51 0.99
N SER A 153 10.83 -12.05 -0.16
CA SER A 153 12.21 -12.24 -0.56
C SER A 153 12.47 -11.46 -1.83
N LEU A 154 13.38 -10.50 -1.75
CA LEU A 154 13.79 -9.63 -2.83
C LEU A 154 15.20 -10.01 -3.24
N ASP A 155 15.39 -10.32 -4.51
CA ASP A 155 16.67 -10.79 -5.01
C ASP A 155 17.59 -9.66 -5.44
N GLN A 156 17.00 -8.54 -5.87
CA GLN A 156 17.76 -7.41 -6.41
C GLN A 156 17.39 -6.11 -5.71
N LEU A 157 18.21 -5.71 -4.75
CA LEU A 157 18.15 -4.41 -4.11
C LEU A 157 19.49 -3.71 -4.31
N PHE A 158 19.46 -2.46 -4.73
CA PHE A 158 20.68 -1.68 -4.94
C PHE A 158 21.08 -0.89 -3.71
N PHE A 159 22.39 -0.80 -3.49
CA PHE A 159 22.98 0.02 -2.45
C PHE A 159 24.16 0.81 -3.03
N TYR A 160 24.17 2.12 -2.84
CA TYR A 160 25.17 3.05 -3.37
C TYR A 160 26.05 3.65 -2.28
N GLY A 161 25.85 3.22 -1.03
CA GLY A 161 26.40 3.82 0.20
C GLY A 161 25.38 4.69 0.92
N GLN A 162 25.78 5.19 2.08
CA GLN A 162 24.94 6.05 2.92
C GLN A 162 25.21 7.53 2.67
N GLY A 163 24.15 8.35 2.85
CA GLY A 163 24.21 9.80 2.80
C GLY A 163 23.99 10.41 1.42
N PRO A 164 23.91 11.75 1.37
CA PRO A 164 23.59 12.50 0.15
C PRO A 164 24.69 12.45 -0.91
N ASN A 165 25.93 12.20 -0.49
CA ASN A 165 27.13 12.19 -1.35
C ASN A 165 27.52 10.77 -1.81
N SER A 166 26.63 9.77 -1.66
CA SER A 166 26.86 8.44 -2.18
C SER A 166 27.08 8.47 -3.69
N LEU A 167 28.07 7.71 -4.19
CA LEU A 167 28.44 7.74 -5.59
C LEU A 167 27.69 6.67 -6.39
N LYS A 168 27.16 7.03 -7.56
CA LYS A 168 26.53 6.07 -8.48
C LYS A 168 27.50 4.94 -8.89
N ALA A 169 28.79 5.24 -8.98
CA ALA A 169 29.83 4.27 -9.31
C ALA A 169 30.00 3.17 -8.25
N ASN A 170 29.55 3.40 -7.02
CA ASN A 170 29.59 2.41 -5.95
C ASN A 170 28.36 1.50 -5.92
N ALA A 171 27.58 1.47 -6.99
CA ALA A 171 26.42 0.59 -7.10
C ALA A 171 26.80 -0.85 -6.79
N SER A 172 26.16 -1.43 -5.81
CA SER A 172 26.27 -2.82 -5.40
C SER A 172 24.91 -3.44 -5.24
N VAL A 173 24.80 -4.74 -5.27
CA VAL A 173 23.55 -5.47 -5.20
C VAL A 173 23.52 -6.41 -4.00
N PHE A 174 22.37 -6.55 -3.38
CA PHE A 174 22.09 -7.51 -2.31
C PHE A 174 20.70 -8.08 -2.44
N GLY A 175 20.48 -9.25 -1.88
CA GLY A 175 19.16 -9.81 -1.66
C GLY A 175 18.74 -9.63 -0.20
N MET A 176 17.44 -9.59 0.03
CA MET A 176 16.88 -9.48 1.38
C MET A 176 15.61 -10.32 1.49
N THR A 177 15.53 -11.11 2.56
CA THR A 177 14.27 -11.73 2.98
C THR A 177 13.79 -11.05 4.25
N GLN A 178 12.55 -10.60 4.26
CA GLN A 178 11.94 -10.02 5.45
C GLN A 178 10.62 -10.70 5.76
N THR A 179 10.49 -11.17 7.01
CA THR A 179 9.23 -11.67 7.56
C THR A 179 8.72 -10.71 8.62
N VAL A 180 7.48 -10.28 8.47
CA VAL A 180 6.79 -9.37 9.41
C VAL A 180 5.51 -10.05 9.88
N ALA A 181 5.30 -10.12 11.18
CA ALA A 181 4.07 -10.64 11.76
C ALA A 181 3.62 -9.74 12.92
N GLY A 182 2.34 -9.34 12.90
CA GLY A 182 1.82 -8.42 13.89
C GLY A 182 0.46 -7.84 13.53
N GLY A 183 0.21 -6.62 14.00
CA GLY A 183 -1.02 -5.93 13.71
C GLY A 183 -0.94 -4.44 14.02
N ASN A 184 -1.89 -3.72 13.48
CA ASN A 184 -2.11 -2.30 13.78
C ASN A 184 -3.59 -2.00 13.96
N ALA A 185 -3.87 -0.88 14.61
CA ALA A 185 -5.21 -0.37 14.80
C ALA A 185 -5.23 1.13 14.50
N LEU A 186 -6.24 1.57 13.77
CA LEU A 186 -6.56 2.98 13.56
C LEU A 186 -7.93 3.23 14.19
N VAL A 187 -7.99 4.09 15.21
CA VAL A 187 -9.22 4.32 15.99
C VAL A 187 -9.57 5.80 15.92
N PRO A 188 -10.73 6.17 15.36
CA PRO A 188 -11.19 7.55 15.33
C PRO A 188 -11.49 8.06 16.74
N VAL A 189 -11.03 9.27 17.04
CA VAL A 189 -11.19 9.90 18.36
C VAL A 189 -11.93 11.23 18.31
N LEU A 190 -11.77 12.01 17.23
CA LEU A 190 -12.42 13.32 17.05
C LEU A 190 -13.08 13.38 15.67
N HIS A 191 -14.39 13.16 15.62
CA HIS A 191 -15.15 13.12 14.37
C HIS A 191 -15.14 14.45 13.61
N GLY A 192 -15.18 15.60 14.30
CA GLY A 192 -15.21 16.91 13.64
C GLY A 192 -13.94 17.28 12.87
N LEU A 193 -12.80 16.65 13.19
CA LEU A 193 -11.51 16.83 12.52
C LEU A 193 -11.07 15.59 11.76
N ASN A 194 -11.89 14.53 11.73
CA ASN A 194 -11.51 13.21 11.23
C ASN A 194 -10.16 12.75 11.82
N ALA A 195 -10.00 12.95 13.14
CA ALA A 195 -8.77 12.59 13.83
C ALA A 195 -8.84 11.14 14.32
N SER A 196 -7.77 10.40 14.09
CA SER A 196 -7.62 9.00 14.49
C SER A 196 -6.30 8.77 15.21
N LEU A 197 -6.28 7.84 16.16
CA LEU A 197 -5.05 7.34 16.77
C LEU A 197 -4.63 6.04 16.10
N LEU A 198 -3.35 5.89 15.88
CA LEU A 198 -2.69 4.72 15.34
C LEU A 198 -1.92 4.00 16.44
N GLY A 199 -2.04 2.68 16.51
CA GLY A 199 -1.19 1.81 17.33
C GLY A 199 -0.70 0.62 16.50
N GLU A 200 0.55 0.22 16.66
CA GLU A 200 1.18 -0.87 15.92
C GLU A 200 2.08 -1.72 16.81
N ILE A 201 2.05 -3.02 16.61
CA ILE A 201 3.00 -3.97 17.17
C ILE A 201 3.29 -5.07 16.17
N ASN A 202 4.58 -5.32 15.90
CA ASN A 202 4.98 -6.44 15.06
C ASN A 202 6.38 -6.97 15.42
N GLY A 203 6.63 -8.22 15.03
CA GLY A 203 7.94 -8.84 14.97
C GLY A 203 8.48 -8.76 13.55
N ARG A 204 9.77 -8.44 13.40
CA ARG A 204 10.47 -8.37 12.12
C ARG A 204 11.72 -9.25 12.13
N PHE A 205 11.82 -10.09 11.13
CA PHE A 205 12.95 -10.98 10.88
C PHE A 205 13.53 -10.61 9.53
N VAL A 206 14.77 -10.16 9.51
CA VAL A 206 15.46 -9.75 8.28
C VAL A 206 16.66 -10.67 8.09
N ASP A 207 16.87 -11.08 6.85
CA ASP A 207 18.04 -11.83 6.40
C ASP A 207 18.58 -11.14 5.13
N VAL A 208 19.81 -10.66 5.19
CA VAL A 208 20.51 -10.01 4.09
C VAL A 208 21.53 -10.97 3.51
N ARG A 209 21.54 -11.10 2.21
CA ARG A 209 22.47 -11.97 1.47
C ARG A 209 23.15 -11.21 0.34
N GLY A 210 24.39 -11.55 0.07
CA GLY A 210 25.07 -11.12 -1.17
C GLY A 210 24.33 -11.69 -2.39
N ASN A 211 24.27 -10.90 -3.46
CA ASN A 211 23.74 -11.35 -4.74
C ASN A 211 24.62 -10.86 -5.88
N HIS A 212 24.52 -11.52 -7.02
CA HIS A 212 25.25 -11.17 -8.23
C HIS A 212 24.29 -10.58 -9.26
N HIS A 213 24.67 -9.44 -9.83
CA HIS A 213 24.00 -8.86 -10.97
C HIS A 213 25.04 -8.57 -12.05
N GLU A 214 24.69 -8.73 -13.33
CA GLU A 214 25.64 -8.59 -14.44
C GLU A 214 26.41 -7.26 -14.44
N SER A 215 25.78 -6.18 -13.96
CA SER A 215 26.36 -4.82 -13.98
C SER A 215 26.84 -4.30 -12.62
N SER A 216 26.66 -5.04 -11.52
CA SER A 216 26.98 -4.55 -10.18
C SER A 216 27.50 -5.67 -9.28
N PRO A 217 28.60 -5.43 -8.54
CA PRO A 217 29.16 -6.42 -7.62
C PRO A 217 28.24 -6.64 -6.40
N PRO A 218 28.40 -7.78 -5.70
CA PRO A 218 27.78 -8.00 -4.41
C PRO A 218 28.15 -6.92 -3.39
N ILE A 219 27.22 -6.59 -2.49
CA ILE A 219 27.40 -5.51 -1.50
C ILE A 219 28.63 -5.73 -0.62
N GLU A 220 28.92 -6.95 -0.24
CA GLU A 220 30.06 -7.30 0.63
C GLU A 220 31.44 -7.11 -0.04
N GLN A 221 31.49 -6.91 -1.35
CA GLN A 221 32.74 -6.59 -2.06
C GLN A 221 33.09 -5.10 -1.99
N ILE A 222 32.10 -4.24 -1.79
CA ILE A 222 32.27 -2.78 -1.80
C ILE A 222 32.15 -2.21 -0.38
N PHE A 223 31.25 -2.77 0.45
CA PHE A 223 30.91 -2.23 1.75
C PHE A 223 31.20 -3.21 2.88
N THR A 224 31.38 -2.65 4.06
CA THR A 224 31.65 -3.38 5.29
C THR A 224 30.56 -3.06 6.32
N GLU A 225 30.56 -3.76 7.46
CA GLU A 225 29.64 -3.45 8.58
C GLU A 225 29.70 -1.97 9.01
N ALA A 226 30.87 -1.34 8.94
CA ALA A 226 31.03 0.08 9.30
C ALA A 226 30.39 1.04 8.30
N THR A 227 30.30 0.67 7.02
CA THR A 227 29.75 1.50 5.93
C THR A 227 28.32 1.08 5.52
N ALA A 228 27.89 -0.11 5.92
CA ALA A 228 26.55 -0.64 5.79
C ALA A 228 26.16 -1.38 7.09
N PRO A 229 25.79 -0.67 8.16
CA PRO A 229 25.49 -1.27 9.46
C PRO A 229 24.37 -2.31 9.35
N GLY A 230 24.57 -3.50 9.90
CA GLY A 230 23.65 -4.62 9.78
C GLY A 230 23.92 -5.51 8.55
N LEU A 231 25.01 -5.30 7.82
CA LEU A 231 25.37 -6.14 6.68
C LEU A 231 25.69 -7.56 7.09
N THR A 232 26.42 -7.73 8.19
CA THR A 232 26.86 -9.04 8.69
C THR A 232 26.04 -9.56 9.85
N THR A 233 25.24 -8.72 10.48
CA THR A 233 24.44 -9.07 11.67
C THR A 233 23.02 -8.54 11.52
N GLN A 234 22.03 -9.43 11.46
CA GLN A 234 20.61 -9.07 11.35
C GLN A 234 19.86 -9.61 12.58
N PRO A 235 19.75 -8.82 13.66
CA PRO A 235 18.97 -9.22 14.83
C PRO A 235 17.47 -9.22 14.52
N THR A 236 16.72 -10.02 15.26
CA THR A 236 15.26 -9.94 15.25
C THR A 236 14.80 -8.68 15.96
N PHE A 237 13.80 -8.01 15.42
CA PHE A 237 13.23 -6.79 15.97
C PHE A 237 11.80 -7.00 16.46
N VAL A 238 11.48 -6.34 17.56
CA VAL A 238 10.10 -6.02 17.95
C VAL A 238 9.90 -4.54 17.65
N GLN A 239 8.92 -4.25 16.83
CA GLN A 239 8.51 -2.87 16.50
C GLN A 239 7.25 -2.52 17.26
N LEU A 240 7.29 -1.40 17.96
CA LEU A 240 6.15 -0.75 18.58
C LEU A 240 5.96 0.59 17.90
N GLY A 241 4.73 0.91 17.51
CA GLY A 241 4.39 2.16 16.84
C GLY A 241 3.17 2.82 17.46
N GLU A 242 3.21 4.13 17.58
CA GLU A 242 2.07 4.96 17.97
C GLU A 242 2.02 6.18 17.07
N GLY A 243 0.84 6.72 16.84
CA GLY A 243 0.69 7.88 15.96
C GLY A 243 -0.69 8.49 15.98
N ALA A 244 -0.83 9.57 15.23
CA ALA A 244 -2.08 10.24 14.98
C ALA A 244 -2.21 10.58 13.50
N ARG A 245 -3.44 10.48 13.00
CA ARG A 245 -3.81 10.91 11.64
C ARG A 245 -4.94 11.91 11.72
N LEU A 246 -4.83 12.98 10.94
CA LEU A 246 -5.81 14.05 10.83
C LEU A 246 -6.18 14.21 9.35
N GLU A 247 -7.48 14.07 9.04
CA GLU A 247 -7.99 14.15 7.66
C GLU A 247 -9.15 15.17 7.54
N PRO A 248 -9.00 16.43 8.00
CA PRO A 248 -10.07 17.40 7.88
C PRO A 248 -10.22 17.90 6.43
N ALA A 249 -11.47 18.04 6.00
CA ALA A 249 -11.82 18.76 4.79
C ALA A 249 -12.26 20.17 5.17
N LEU A 250 -11.58 21.17 4.65
CA LEU A 250 -11.76 22.59 4.99
C LEU A 250 -12.38 23.34 3.81
N PHE A 251 -13.02 24.47 4.10
CA PHE A 251 -13.59 25.38 3.10
C PHE A 251 -14.54 24.70 2.12
N ASN A 252 -15.46 23.89 2.62
CA ASN A 252 -16.41 23.08 1.79
C ASN A 252 -15.67 22.18 0.81
N ASP A 253 -14.73 21.39 1.28
CA ASP A 253 -13.90 20.43 0.52
C ASP A 253 -12.93 21.05 -0.52
N HIS A 254 -12.71 22.37 -0.49
CA HIS A 254 -11.72 23.02 -1.36
C HIS A 254 -10.27 22.81 -0.91
N LEU A 255 -10.07 22.37 0.33
CA LEU A 255 -8.77 21.97 0.87
C LEU A 255 -8.95 20.72 1.71
N GLN A 256 -8.31 19.64 1.31
CA GLN A 256 -8.28 18.39 2.04
C GLN A 256 -6.87 18.22 2.63
N LEU A 257 -6.79 17.93 3.91
CA LEU A 257 -5.54 17.68 4.60
C LEU A 257 -5.47 16.21 4.96
N ASP A 258 -4.30 15.61 4.80
CA ASP A 258 -3.97 14.28 5.34
C ASP A 258 -2.63 14.39 6.06
N TYR A 259 -2.69 14.44 7.39
CA TYR A 259 -1.54 14.59 8.26
C TYR A 259 -1.36 13.33 9.08
N LEU A 260 -0.27 12.63 8.87
CA LEU A 260 0.15 11.48 9.65
C LEU A 260 1.41 11.84 10.43
N ALA A 261 1.39 11.65 11.74
CA ALA A 261 2.57 11.68 12.58
C ALA A 261 2.67 10.35 13.33
N GLN A 262 3.81 9.67 13.23
CA GLN A 262 4.03 8.35 13.81
C GLN A 262 5.38 8.29 14.49
N PHE A 263 5.40 7.73 15.70
CA PHE A 263 6.61 7.38 16.41
C PHE A 263 6.72 5.87 16.50
N GLN A 264 7.88 5.34 16.15
CA GLN A 264 8.16 3.91 16.12
C GLN A 264 9.41 3.60 16.95
N GLN A 265 9.37 2.50 17.68
CA GLN A 265 10.52 1.98 18.41
C GLN A 265 10.85 0.59 17.88
N PHE A 266 12.07 0.43 17.38
CA PHE A 266 12.63 -0.85 16.93
C PHE A 266 13.59 -1.37 17.99
N VAL A 267 13.20 -2.46 18.65
CA VAL A 267 13.98 -3.10 19.71
C VAL A 267 14.61 -4.36 19.12
N ALA A 268 15.92 -4.34 18.97
CA ALA A 268 16.69 -5.52 18.58
C ALA A 268 16.92 -6.41 19.82
N ALA A 269 16.20 -7.53 19.89
CA ALA A 269 16.12 -8.35 21.09
C ALA A 269 17.46 -9.03 21.47
N SER A 270 18.26 -9.40 20.46
CA SER A 270 19.53 -10.10 20.66
C SER A 270 20.75 -9.16 20.73
N ASP A 271 20.65 -7.94 20.19
CA ASP A 271 21.75 -6.99 20.14
C ASP A 271 21.23 -5.56 20.14
N SER A 272 21.27 -4.91 21.30
CA SER A 272 20.77 -3.54 21.49
C SER A 272 21.52 -2.48 20.68
N HIS A 273 22.71 -2.81 20.15
CA HIS A 273 23.46 -1.93 19.24
C HIS A 273 22.65 -1.52 18.01
N TYR A 274 21.75 -2.37 17.55
CA TYR A 274 20.88 -2.09 16.39
C TYR A 274 19.50 -1.55 16.79
N SER A 275 19.25 -1.26 18.07
CA SER A 275 17.98 -0.67 18.52
C SER A 275 17.94 0.82 18.22
N PHE A 276 16.82 1.29 17.68
CA PHE A 276 16.62 2.70 17.34
C PHE A 276 15.15 3.09 17.45
N ARG A 277 14.89 4.38 17.39
CA ARG A 277 13.56 4.97 17.31
C ARG A 277 13.42 5.73 16.00
N ARG A 278 12.20 5.91 15.53
CA ARG A 278 11.91 6.65 14.30
C ARG A 278 10.69 7.52 14.49
N PHE A 279 10.79 8.74 14.04
CA PHE A 279 9.67 9.65 13.87
C PHE A 279 9.42 9.80 12.37
N ASN A 280 8.17 9.63 11.94
CA ASN A 280 7.70 9.87 10.60
C ASN A 280 6.62 10.94 10.66
N ALA A 281 6.70 11.94 9.79
CA ALA A 281 5.63 12.89 9.54
C ALA A 281 5.36 12.95 8.04
N ASP A 282 4.10 12.86 7.67
CA ASP A 282 3.62 12.98 6.30
C ASP A 282 2.46 13.98 6.29
N LEU A 283 2.68 15.12 5.65
CA LEU A 283 1.74 16.23 5.64
C LEU A 283 1.35 16.51 4.20
N GLU A 284 0.14 16.11 3.84
CA GLU A 284 -0.39 16.27 2.50
C GLU A 284 -1.54 17.27 2.47
N HIS A 285 -1.47 18.20 1.53
CA HIS A 285 -2.53 19.14 1.18
C HIS A 285 -3.02 18.81 -0.23
N THR A 286 -4.27 18.44 -0.37
CA THR A 286 -4.92 18.28 -1.67
C THR A 286 -5.89 19.42 -1.90
N ILE A 287 -5.70 20.16 -2.99
CA ILE A 287 -6.55 21.26 -3.43
C ILE A 287 -7.30 20.81 -4.67
N PRO A 288 -8.59 20.39 -4.55
CA PRO A 288 -9.42 20.05 -5.70
C PRO A 288 -9.66 21.29 -6.55
N LEU A 289 -9.27 21.26 -7.81
CA LEU A 289 -9.50 22.34 -8.77
C LEU A 289 -10.90 22.27 -9.36
N TYR A 290 -11.36 21.05 -9.64
CA TYR A 290 -12.71 20.76 -10.09
C TYR A 290 -13.05 19.30 -9.78
N ARG A 291 -14.34 19.06 -9.57
CA ARG A 291 -14.90 17.72 -9.40
C ARG A 291 -16.22 17.66 -10.20
N ASN A 292 -16.19 16.98 -11.33
CA ASN A 292 -17.37 16.75 -12.15
C ASN A 292 -17.74 15.27 -12.10
N SER A 293 -18.85 14.95 -11.43
CA SER A 293 -19.43 13.61 -11.48
C SER A 293 -20.41 13.54 -12.65
N GLY A 294 -20.16 12.61 -13.58
CA GLY A 294 -21.06 12.31 -14.70
C GLY A 294 -21.51 10.86 -14.63
N SER A 295 -22.80 10.60 -14.68
CA SER A 295 -23.33 9.25 -14.86
C SER A 295 -23.35 8.92 -16.34
N TYR A 296 -22.58 7.92 -16.76
CA TYR A 296 -22.62 7.36 -18.11
C TYR A 296 -23.21 5.95 -18.03
N GLY A 297 -24.41 5.80 -18.52
CA GLY A 297 -25.08 4.52 -18.71
C GLY A 297 -25.97 4.58 -19.95
N PRO A 298 -26.43 3.45 -20.48
CA PRO A 298 -27.45 3.50 -21.53
C PRO A 298 -28.62 4.30 -20.99
N LYS A 299 -28.98 5.38 -21.71
CA LYS A 299 -30.17 6.14 -21.37
C LYS A 299 -31.37 5.19 -21.46
N PRO A 300 -32.22 5.10 -20.42
CA PRO A 300 -33.42 4.29 -20.51
C PRO A 300 -34.28 4.82 -21.68
N ILE A 301 -34.71 3.92 -22.51
CA ILE A 301 -35.48 4.27 -23.74
C ILE A 301 -36.84 4.87 -23.35
N ASN A 302 -37.38 4.57 -22.17
CA ASN A 302 -38.73 4.94 -21.74
C ASN A 302 -38.82 5.75 -20.44
N GLY A 303 -37.71 6.30 -19.91
CA GLY A 303 -37.72 7.19 -18.73
C GLY A 303 -36.98 6.64 -17.50
N PRO A 304 -36.82 7.49 -16.45
CA PRO A 304 -35.99 7.18 -15.29
C PRO A 304 -36.55 6.07 -14.39
N ASP A 305 -37.80 5.70 -14.53
CA ASP A 305 -38.48 4.78 -13.62
C ASP A 305 -38.20 3.29 -13.90
N GLU A 306 -37.76 2.94 -15.12
CA GLU A 306 -37.45 1.54 -15.44
C GLU A 306 -36.18 1.02 -14.74
N CYS A 307 -35.23 1.88 -14.39
CA CYS A 307 -34.04 1.49 -13.63
C CYS A 307 -34.30 1.34 -12.13
N ALA A 308 -35.30 2.05 -11.60
CA ALA A 308 -35.69 1.96 -10.20
C ALA A 308 -36.54 0.69 -9.90
N ALA A 309 -37.25 0.18 -10.89
CA ALA A 309 -38.11 -0.99 -10.74
C ALA A 309 -37.39 -2.34 -10.84
N SER A 310 -36.18 -2.40 -11.36
CA SER A 310 -35.41 -3.64 -11.53
C SER A 310 -34.31 -3.78 -10.47
N LEU A 311 -34.68 -4.10 -9.23
CA LEU A 311 -33.79 -4.62 -8.20
C LEU A 311 -33.11 -5.92 -8.71
N GLY A 312 -31.98 -5.79 -9.39
CA GLY A 312 -31.21 -6.91 -9.90
C GLY A 312 -30.75 -6.84 -11.35
N ALA A 313 -31.10 -5.82 -12.10
CA ALA A 313 -30.69 -5.73 -13.49
C ALA A 313 -29.32 -5.00 -13.64
N THR A 314 -28.30 -5.77 -13.96
CA THR A 314 -26.98 -5.31 -14.43
C THR A 314 -27.03 -4.32 -15.63
N LYS A 315 -28.18 -4.16 -16.25
CA LYS A 315 -28.39 -3.28 -17.42
C LYS A 315 -28.52 -1.79 -17.08
N CYS A 316 -28.75 -1.45 -15.83
CA CYS A 316 -28.91 -0.07 -15.36
C CYS A 316 -27.77 0.42 -14.47
N ALA A 317 -26.65 -0.29 -14.37
CA ALA A 317 -25.48 0.18 -13.66
C ALA A 317 -24.91 1.42 -14.36
N ALA A 318 -25.20 2.59 -13.80
CA ALA A 318 -24.58 3.82 -14.22
C ALA A 318 -23.10 3.78 -13.80
N ILE A 319 -22.19 3.80 -14.75
CA ILE A 319 -20.78 4.02 -14.48
C ILE A 319 -20.63 5.49 -14.11
N GLN A 320 -20.45 5.78 -12.83
CA GLN A 320 -20.05 7.12 -12.41
C GLN A 320 -18.60 7.35 -12.86
N ARG A 321 -18.42 8.31 -13.75
CA ARG A 321 -17.11 8.81 -14.14
C ARG A 321 -16.87 10.12 -13.43
N ASN A 322 -16.00 10.10 -12.44
CA ASN A 322 -15.54 11.32 -11.80
C ASN A 322 -14.41 11.90 -12.65
N ARG A 323 -14.57 13.13 -13.09
CA ARG A 323 -13.47 13.93 -13.64
C ARG A 323 -12.97 14.81 -12.51
N GLU A 324 -11.72 14.68 -12.19
CA GLU A 324 -11.10 15.41 -11.12
C GLU A 324 -9.81 16.05 -11.62
N GLY A 325 -9.54 17.25 -11.13
CA GLY A 325 -8.26 17.91 -11.23
C GLY A 325 -7.87 18.36 -9.84
N SER A 326 -6.63 18.16 -9.44
CA SER A 326 -6.13 18.52 -8.12
C SER A 326 -4.67 18.98 -8.15
N ILE A 327 -4.33 19.81 -7.19
CA ILE A 327 -2.95 20.11 -6.82
C ILE A 327 -2.70 19.42 -5.47
N GLU A 328 -1.57 18.75 -5.36
CA GLU A 328 -1.07 18.10 -4.15
C GLU A 328 0.20 18.82 -3.70
N LEU A 329 0.30 19.12 -2.42
CA LEU A 329 1.52 19.60 -1.77
C LEU A 329 1.81 18.65 -0.61
N ARG A 330 2.96 18.01 -0.61
CA ARG A 330 3.32 16.99 0.39
C ARG A 330 4.70 17.26 0.96
N LEU A 331 4.78 17.20 2.28
CA LEU A 331 6.01 17.20 3.04
C LEU A 331 6.14 15.87 3.78
N HIS A 332 7.19 15.12 3.45
CA HIS A 332 7.51 13.86 4.13
C HIS A 332 8.83 14.01 4.87
N ILE A 333 8.83 13.66 6.15
CA ILE A 333 10.00 13.69 7.03
C ILE A 333 10.11 12.37 7.74
N THR A 334 11.31 11.78 7.69
CA THR A 334 11.68 10.63 8.53
C THR A 334 12.93 10.96 9.30
N GLU A 335 12.89 10.86 10.62
CA GLU A 335 14.04 11.02 11.51
C GLU A 335 14.25 9.77 12.35
N SER A 336 15.44 9.21 12.28
CA SER A 336 15.83 8.06 13.09
C SER A 336 16.74 8.51 14.24
N ILE A 337 16.44 7.99 15.43
CA ILE A 337 17.09 8.35 16.70
C ILE A 337 17.76 7.09 17.25
N ALA A 338 19.06 7.00 17.12
CA ALA A 338 19.87 5.96 17.73
C ALA A 338 20.53 6.50 19.01
N SER A 339 20.61 5.68 20.05
CA SER A 339 21.36 6.01 21.26
C SER A 339 22.87 6.07 20.99
N ALA A 340 23.65 6.67 21.88
CA ALA A 340 25.11 6.66 21.76
C ALA A 340 25.62 5.21 21.65
N GLY A 341 26.39 4.92 20.61
CA GLY A 341 26.89 3.58 20.33
C GLY A 341 25.89 2.65 19.61
N SER A 342 24.67 3.10 19.32
CA SER A 342 23.72 2.35 18.50
C SER A 342 23.67 2.89 17.07
N VAL A 343 23.29 2.03 16.14
CA VAL A 343 23.20 2.35 14.70
C VAL A 343 21.84 1.93 14.14
N VAL A 344 21.41 2.61 13.07
CA VAL A 344 20.24 2.20 12.28
C VAL A 344 20.71 1.25 11.21
N PRO A 345 20.26 -0.01 11.16
CA PRO A 345 20.61 -0.94 10.11
C PRO A 345 20.29 -0.36 8.71
N PHE A 346 21.20 -0.55 7.74
CA PHE A 346 21.05 0.04 6.41
C PHE A 346 19.75 -0.40 5.72
N TYR A 347 19.32 -1.62 5.95
CA TYR A 347 18.09 -2.17 5.36
C TYR A 347 16.80 -1.59 5.95
N PHE A 348 16.87 -0.89 7.08
CA PHE A 348 15.77 -0.09 7.63
C PHE A 348 15.89 1.41 7.32
N GLN A 349 16.96 1.85 6.70
CA GLN A 349 17.09 3.25 6.34
C GLN A 349 16.21 3.58 5.14
N PRO A 350 15.39 4.65 5.21
CA PRO A 350 14.58 5.10 4.09
C PRO A 350 15.44 5.49 2.89
N THR A 351 14.85 5.42 1.71
CA THR A 351 15.53 5.72 0.45
C THR A 351 14.80 6.81 -0.33
N LEU A 352 15.58 7.61 -1.06
CA LEU A 352 15.11 8.51 -2.11
C LEU A 352 15.80 8.15 -3.43
N GLY A 353 15.16 8.48 -4.53
CA GLY A 353 15.61 8.18 -5.89
C GLY A 353 14.88 6.99 -6.49
N GLY A 354 14.25 7.21 -7.63
CA GLY A 354 13.44 6.24 -8.31
C GLY A 354 12.24 5.80 -7.48
N SER A 355 12.18 4.53 -7.21
CA SER A 355 11.18 3.95 -6.33
C SER A 355 11.84 3.33 -5.09
N ASP A 356 11.16 3.44 -3.94
CA ASP A 356 11.56 2.77 -2.72
C ASP A 356 11.05 1.31 -2.66
N ILE A 357 11.39 0.58 -1.61
CA ILE A 357 11.02 -0.84 -1.46
C ILE A 357 9.51 -1.04 -1.31
N ASP A 358 8.77 -0.05 -0.81
CA ASP A 358 7.32 -0.10 -0.68
C ASP A 358 6.59 0.35 -1.97
N GLY A 359 7.36 0.76 -3.00
CA GLY A 359 6.86 1.16 -4.30
C GLY A 359 6.51 2.63 -4.42
N ASN A 360 6.84 3.46 -3.42
CA ASN A 360 6.68 4.91 -3.54
C ASN A 360 7.74 5.46 -4.50
N SER A 361 7.31 6.30 -5.43
CA SER A 361 8.21 6.95 -6.39
C SER A 361 8.59 8.33 -5.88
N TRP A 362 9.85 8.50 -5.45
CA TRP A 362 10.43 9.72 -4.92
C TRP A 362 11.67 10.11 -5.72
N LEU A 363 11.77 11.36 -6.20
CA LEU A 363 12.85 11.79 -7.08
C LEU A 363 13.03 10.86 -8.30
N PRO A 364 12.00 10.65 -9.13
CA PRO A 364 11.99 9.60 -10.15
C PRO A 364 12.99 9.78 -11.30
N SER A 365 13.72 10.89 -11.38
CA SER A 365 14.84 11.08 -12.32
C SER A 365 16.18 10.49 -11.85
N TYR A 366 16.17 9.80 -10.72
CA TYR A 366 17.31 9.05 -10.20
C TYR A 366 17.03 7.54 -10.27
N ASN A 367 18.05 6.73 -10.13
CA ASN A 367 17.92 5.28 -10.06
C ASN A 367 17.12 4.87 -8.79
N ASP A 368 16.49 3.70 -8.81
CA ASP A 368 15.82 3.16 -7.64
C ASP A 368 16.80 2.99 -6.47
N TYR A 369 16.34 3.30 -5.26
CA TYR A 369 17.13 3.23 -4.01
C TYR A 369 18.37 4.12 -3.98
N ARG A 370 18.47 5.14 -4.82
CA ARG A 370 19.71 5.89 -5.11
C ARG A 370 20.37 6.52 -3.90
N PHE A 371 19.59 7.13 -3.03
CA PHE A 371 20.07 7.78 -1.81
C PHE A 371 19.49 7.08 -0.60
N ARG A 372 20.32 6.78 0.37
CA ARG A 372 19.91 6.06 1.59
C ARG A 372 20.58 6.66 2.81
N ALA A 373 19.80 6.99 3.85
CA ALA A 373 20.32 7.41 5.15
C ALA A 373 19.24 7.27 6.24
N PRO A 374 19.61 7.37 7.54
CA PRO A 374 18.67 7.31 8.64
C PRO A 374 17.58 8.38 8.61
N ASN A 375 17.83 9.54 7.98
CA ASN A 375 16.92 10.69 7.99
C ASN A 375 16.64 11.16 6.56
N VAL A 376 15.41 11.54 6.31
CA VAL A 376 14.90 11.97 4.99
C VAL A 376 14.04 13.22 5.14
N LEU A 377 14.19 14.13 4.21
CA LEU A 377 13.27 15.23 3.94
C LEU A 377 12.87 15.19 2.47
N LEU A 378 11.59 15.24 2.18
CA LEU A 378 11.04 15.31 0.83
C LEU A 378 9.89 16.30 0.77
N LEU A 379 9.93 17.15 -0.24
CA LEU A 379 8.83 18.00 -0.69
C LEU A 379 8.36 17.49 -2.05
N ARG A 380 7.07 17.38 -2.23
CA ARG A 380 6.43 17.07 -3.51
C ARG A 380 5.35 18.07 -3.82
N GLU A 381 5.36 18.55 -5.03
CA GLU A 381 4.26 19.27 -5.66
C GLU A 381 3.71 18.40 -6.77
N GLY A 382 2.43 18.07 -6.70
CA GLY A 382 1.73 17.23 -7.66
C GLY A 382 0.60 17.99 -8.36
N PHE A 383 0.38 17.67 -9.61
CA PHE A 383 -0.79 18.12 -10.37
C PHE A 383 -1.38 16.92 -11.10
N GLU A 384 -2.66 16.72 -10.95
CA GLU A 384 -3.40 15.67 -11.63
C GLU A 384 -4.61 16.23 -12.37
N HIS A 385 -4.84 15.74 -13.59
CA HIS A 385 -5.92 16.17 -14.43
C HIS A 385 -6.52 15.01 -15.23
N SER A 386 -7.83 14.81 -15.13
CA SER A 386 -8.56 13.84 -15.94
C SER A 386 -8.77 14.35 -17.36
N ILE A 387 -8.26 13.62 -18.35
CA ILE A 387 -8.39 13.99 -19.77
C ILE A 387 -9.69 13.42 -20.35
N TRP A 388 -9.81 12.09 -20.36
CA TRP A 388 -10.96 11.41 -20.96
C TRP A 388 -11.15 10.00 -20.39
N GLY A 389 -12.36 9.68 -19.94
CA GLY A 389 -12.69 8.37 -19.41
C GLY A 389 -11.77 7.98 -18.26
N PRO A 390 -11.05 6.85 -18.33
CA PRO A 390 -10.08 6.42 -17.32
C PRO A 390 -8.71 7.10 -17.49
N ILE A 391 -8.49 7.89 -18.53
CA ILE A 391 -7.19 8.48 -18.85
C ILE A 391 -7.06 9.83 -18.17
N GLY A 392 -5.97 10.02 -17.44
CA GLY A 392 -5.54 11.27 -16.83
C GLY A 392 -4.11 11.63 -17.20
N PHE A 393 -3.72 12.82 -16.81
CA PHE A 393 -2.36 13.34 -16.89
C PHE A 393 -1.90 13.68 -15.48
N THR A 394 -0.66 13.38 -15.18
CA THR A 394 -0.01 13.75 -13.93
C THR A 394 1.30 14.48 -14.20
N PHE A 395 1.60 15.45 -13.35
CA PHE A 395 2.89 16.12 -13.28
C PHE A 395 3.32 16.18 -11.82
N SER A 396 4.61 15.96 -11.54
CA SER A 396 5.16 16.20 -10.20
C SER A 396 6.51 16.88 -10.25
N ALA A 397 6.79 17.65 -9.19
CA ALA A 397 8.09 18.22 -8.88
C ALA A 397 8.47 17.76 -7.47
N ASP A 398 9.58 17.05 -7.37
CA ASP A 398 10.11 16.52 -6.12
C ASP A 398 11.39 17.25 -5.75
N GLN A 399 11.54 17.58 -4.47
CA GLN A 399 12.77 18.12 -3.89
C GLN A 399 13.05 17.37 -2.59
N GLY A 400 14.23 16.79 -2.44
CA GLY A 400 14.50 16.02 -1.24
C GLY A 400 15.97 15.73 -1.00
N LYS A 401 16.27 15.31 0.21
CA LYS A 401 17.59 14.83 0.60
C LYS A 401 17.51 13.74 1.65
N VAL A 402 18.55 12.94 1.71
CA VAL A 402 18.83 12.03 2.82
C VAL A 402 20.02 12.56 3.59
N VAL A 403 20.05 12.42 4.91
CA VAL A 403 21.16 12.89 5.75
C VAL A 403 21.49 11.88 6.85
N LEU A 404 22.77 11.85 7.23
CA LEU A 404 23.26 10.92 8.26
C LEU A 404 22.87 11.39 9.67
N THR A 405 22.83 12.69 9.91
CA THR A 405 22.49 13.25 11.21
C THR A 405 21.21 14.08 11.14
N ARG A 406 20.45 14.10 12.23
CA ARG A 406 19.21 14.89 12.32
C ARG A 406 19.46 16.39 12.22
N GLY A 407 20.62 16.87 12.67
CA GLY A 407 20.98 18.28 12.60
C GLY A 407 21.14 18.82 11.18
N ASP A 408 21.32 17.91 10.19
CA ASP A 408 21.48 18.26 8.78
C ASP A 408 20.13 18.21 8.01
N VAL A 409 19.03 17.87 8.67
CA VAL A 409 17.69 17.94 8.08
C VAL A 409 17.33 19.42 7.88
N GLY A 410 17.12 19.83 6.64
CA GLY A 410 16.82 21.22 6.30
C GLY A 410 16.61 21.39 4.80
N PHE A 411 16.22 22.57 4.35
CA PHE A 411 15.81 22.86 2.98
C PHE A 411 16.95 23.31 2.06
N ASP A 412 18.20 23.14 2.47
CA ASP A 412 19.38 23.43 1.67
C ASP A 412 19.85 22.21 0.90
N ASN A 413 20.47 22.41 -0.26
CA ASN A 413 21.09 21.37 -1.09
C ASN A 413 20.16 20.17 -1.40
N LEU A 414 18.92 20.44 -1.73
CA LEU A 414 17.95 19.41 -2.11
C LEU A 414 18.25 18.89 -3.51
N ALA A 415 18.24 17.57 -3.68
CA ALA A 415 18.13 16.95 -5.00
C ALA A 415 16.73 17.22 -5.55
N HIS A 416 16.60 17.39 -6.86
CA HIS A 416 15.32 17.70 -7.50
C HIS A 416 15.03 16.76 -8.66
N SER A 417 13.76 16.56 -8.94
CA SER A 417 13.27 15.73 -10.02
C SER A 417 11.90 16.22 -10.48
N PHE A 418 11.68 16.22 -11.77
CA PHE A 418 10.38 16.48 -12.37
C PHE A 418 9.87 15.22 -13.04
N SER A 419 8.57 15.01 -13.06
CA SER A 419 7.96 13.93 -13.81
C SER A 419 6.67 14.38 -14.50
N ALA A 420 6.39 13.75 -15.64
CA ALA A 420 5.13 13.90 -16.33
C ALA A 420 4.69 12.55 -16.91
N GLY A 421 3.41 12.23 -16.82
CA GLY A 421 2.90 10.95 -17.28
C GLY A 421 1.42 10.91 -17.54
N LEU A 422 1.01 9.84 -18.20
CA LEU A 422 -0.38 9.48 -18.37
C LEU A 422 -0.77 8.48 -17.28
N THR A 423 -1.92 8.69 -16.68
CA THR A 423 -2.52 7.77 -15.72
C THR A 423 -3.69 7.05 -16.37
N VAL A 424 -3.80 5.74 -16.11
CA VAL A 424 -5.01 4.97 -16.40
C VAL A 424 -5.65 4.60 -15.08
N ARG A 425 -6.89 5.01 -14.88
CA ARG A 425 -7.63 4.81 -13.62
C ARG A 425 -8.59 3.64 -13.74
N ALA A 426 -8.65 2.83 -12.70
CA ALA A 426 -9.66 1.81 -12.52
C ALA A 426 -10.32 2.00 -11.15
N GLY A 427 -11.66 2.05 -11.12
CA GLY A 427 -12.38 2.30 -9.88
C GLY A 427 -12.12 3.66 -9.22
N GLY A 428 -11.62 4.66 -9.99
CA GLY A 428 -11.27 5.99 -9.48
C GLY A 428 -9.84 6.14 -8.97
N LEU A 429 -9.08 5.04 -8.85
CA LEU A 429 -7.68 5.05 -8.43
C LEU A 429 -6.74 4.90 -9.63
N PRO A 430 -5.55 5.53 -9.63
CA PRO A 430 -4.54 5.28 -10.64
C PRO A 430 -4.13 3.80 -10.62
N ALA A 431 -4.36 3.11 -11.74
CA ALA A 431 -4.01 1.70 -11.90
C ALA A 431 -2.66 1.52 -12.59
N LEU A 432 -2.36 2.42 -13.52
CA LEU A 432 -1.14 2.42 -14.32
C LEU A 432 -0.71 3.86 -14.54
N ILE A 433 0.57 4.13 -14.32
CA ILE A 433 1.23 5.39 -14.67
C ILE A 433 2.34 5.08 -15.65
N LEU A 434 2.34 5.77 -16.79
CA LEU A 434 3.39 5.70 -17.79
C LEU A 434 3.89 7.12 -18.07
N GLY A 435 5.19 7.35 -17.96
CA GLY A 435 5.72 8.70 -18.10
C GLY A 435 7.23 8.77 -18.16
N PHE A 436 7.73 9.99 -17.99
CA PHE A 436 9.14 10.32 -17.98
C PHE A 436 9.47 11.20 -16.77
N ALA A 437 10.67 11.03 -16.24
CA ALA A 437 11.23 11.88 -15.21
C ALA A 437 12.57 12.48 -15.67
N TRP A 438 12.83 13.72 -15.26
CA TRP A 438 14.04 14.48 -15.61
C TRP A 438 14.40 15.47 -14.51
N GLY A 439 15.53 16.17 -14.68
CA GLY A 439 15.96 17.25 -13.79
C GLY A 439 17.02 16.84 -12.77
N GLY A 440 17.18 15.53 -12.50
CA GLY A 440 18.27 15.03 -11.67
C GLY A 440 19.59 14.91 -12.44
N SER A 441 20.67 14.73 -11.68
CA SER A 441 22.02 14.57 -12.25
C SER A 441 22.22 13.24 -13.00
N GLU A 442 21.27 12.31 -12.95
CA GLU A 442 21.37 10.99 -13.56
C GLU A 442 20.65 10.85 -14.91
N GLY A 443 20.05 11.95 -15.39
CA GLY A 443 19.46 12.03 -16.72
C GLY A 443 17.94 11.89 -16.74
N THR A 444 17.41 11.34 -17.84
CA THR A 444 15.98 11.12 -18.03
C THR A 444 15.66 9.65 -17.85
N HIS A 445 14.64 9.36 -17.06
CA HIS A 445 14.18 8.01 -16.76
C HIS A 445 12.75 7.81 -17.26
N THR A 446 12.41 6.60 -17.66
CA THR A 446 11.02 6.20 -17.92
C THR A 446 10.38 5.76 -16.61
N ILE A 447 9.13 6.14 -16.41
CA ILE A 447 8.32 5.71 -15.28
C ILE A 447 7.27 4.73 -15.78
N SER A 448 7.21 3.56 -15.15
CA SER A 448 6.13 2.60 -15.35
C SER A 448 5.75 2.04 -13.99
N THR A 449 4.61 2.45 -13.48
CA THR A 449 4.12 2.02 -12.17
C THR A 449 2.74 1.40 -12.33
N VAL A 450 2.57 0.20 -11.79
CA VAL A 450 1.29 -0.50 -11.70
C VAL A 450 0.88 -0.52 -10.24
N SER A 451 -0.32 -0.03 -9.94
CA SER A 451 -0.84 -0.02 -8.57
C SER A 451 -1.10 -1.44 -8.08
N ASN A 452 -0.47 -1.80 -6.98
CA ASN A 452 -0.69 -3.07 -6.28
C ASN A 452 -2.07 -3.17 -5.59
N THR A 453 -2.77 -2.04 -5.42
CA THR A 453 -4.07 -2.00 -4.73
C THR A 453 -5.21 -2.61 -5.52
N LEU A 454 -5.08 -2.73 -6.86
CA LEU A 454 -6.09 -3.37 -7.69
C LEU A 454 -6.11 -4.90 -7.57
N LEU A 455 -5.04 -5.50 -7.13
CA LEU A 455 -4.80 -6.93 -7.24
C LEU A 455 -4.87 -7.68 -5.91
N GLY A 456 -5.44 -7.08 -4.87
CA GLY A 456 -5.57 -7.77 -3.60
C GLY A 456 -6.03 -6.92 -2.42
N GLY A 457 -6.33 -5.63 -2.62
CA GLY A 457 -7.15 -4.77 -1.70
C GLY A 457 -6.78 -4.68 -0.23
N SER A 458 -5.86 -5.47 0.28
CA SER A 458 -5.49 -5.49 1.70
C SER A 458 -4.31 -4.57 1.99
N SER A 459 -4.33 -3.97 3.18
CA SER A 459 -3.21 -3.17 3.66
C SER A 459 -2.05 -4.07 4.02
N ARG A 460 -0.96 -4.00 3.28
CA ARG A 460 0.28 -4.69 3.60
C ARG A 460 1.09 -3.92 4.62
N PRO A 461 1.84 -4.60 5.50
CA PRO A 461 2.78 -3.91 6.37
C PRO A 461 3.88 -3.25 5.54
N ALA A 462 4.28 -2.02 5.91
CA ALA A 462 5.45 -1.38 5.34
C ALA A 462 6.72 -2.18 5.63
N LEU A 463 7.66 -2.21 4.70
CA LEU A 463 8.91 -2.95 4.84
C LEU A 463 10.00 -2.16 5.59
N PHE A 464 9.79 -0.86 5.79
CA PHE A 464 10.66 0.00 6.59
C PHE A 464 10.15 0.20 7.99
#